data_8272fcbf4b9dee01ba387a30331248cf
#
_entry.id   8272fcbf4b9dee01ba387a30331248cf
#
_cell.length_a   1.000
_cell.length_b   1.000
_cell.length_c   1.000
_cell.angle_alpha   90.00
_cell.angle_beta   90.00
_cell.angle_gamma   90.00
#
_symmetry.space_group_name_H-M   'P 1'
#
loop_
_entity.id
_entity.type
_entity.pdbx_description
1 polymer ?
#
loop_
_entity_poly.entity_id
_entity_poly.type
_entity_poly.pdbx_seq_one_letter_code
_entity_poly.pdbx_strand_id
1 'polypeptide(L)'
;MGLKRLGIFQVFLALFLLAACSSPPERTLSLQAPLYATLPNGFEPLNPTQPSSMYAAVGAVPGENFIRYLERKRGHALNMLSLSGGGQNGAFGAGFLVGWRESGRRPQFDVVGGVSTGALLATHALLGTPADDAILEEMYTKITKEDIYKDIGLFSILSGADSLKDTSPLRAMLVKYVTPETLKRVAAAYDENRMLFVGTTNIDYGQTWLWNMSLIAKAGDIKLYRNVLLASASFPIVFPPVEIEGHLFVDGAARSNLVIPGTMGTQRPNPPLYGPGNLYLIDNGRVTEPPQALVRALGKIAATTISVMMEQSMQTALTRSYFGTKLNGYSFNMVSIPDSVNIGTDVLAFDPVQMRAAFDAGRALAKQDNPWKNIPPNSGDLPSWAFKAMVAPAPANASQ
;
A
#
# COMPACT_ATOMS: atom_id res chain seq x y z
N MET A 1 -52.97 -25.74 13.85
CA MET A 1 -51.79 -25.31 13.04
C MET A 1 -51.41 -23.84 13.22
N GLY A 2 -52.19 -23.01 13.90
CA GLY A 2 -51.97 -21.56 14.07
C GLY A 2 -51.02 -21.13 15.19
N LEU A 3 -50.93 -21.84 16.32
CA LEU A 3 -50.18 -21.41 17.51
C LEU A 3 -48.63 -21.49 17.32
N LYS A 4 -48.14 -22.45 16.54
CA LYS A 4 -46.67 -22.55 16.29
C LYS A 4 -46.12 -21.45 15.37
N ARG A 5 -46.92 -20.88 14.49
CA ARG A 5 -46.49 -19.76 13.61
C ARG A 5 -46.44 -18.43 14.34
N LEU A 6 -47.29 -18.22 15.35
CA LEU A 6 -47.31 -17.01 16.18
C LEU A 6 -46.04 -16.90 17.03
N GLY A 7 -45.60 -18.03 17.62
CA GLY A 7 -44.36 -18.06 18.44
C GLY A 7 -43.10 -17.78 17.63
N ILE A 8 -43.01 -18.27 16.39
CA ILE A 8 -41.86 -18.03 15.49
C ILE A 8 -41.80 -16.55 15.08
N PHE A 9 -42.95 -15.92 14.77
CA PHE A 9 -43.01 -14.51 14.43
C PHE A 9 -42.63 -13.61 15.61
N GLN A 10 -43.03 -13.96 16.84
CA GLN A 10 -42.65 -13.23 18.05
C GLN A 10 -41.14 -13.36 18.37
N VAL A 11 -40.53 -14.52 18.12
CA VAL A 11 -39.08 -14.70 18.25
C VAL A 11 -38.32 -13.91 17.20
N PHE A 12 -38.79 -13.90 15.95
CA PHE A 12 -38.16 -13.07 14.89
C PHE A 12 -38.33 -11.57 15.16
N LEU A 13 -39.49 -11.12 15.67
CA LEU A 13 -39.75 -9.75 16.05
C LEU A 13 -38.90 -9.33 17.26
N ALA A 14 -38.71 -10.21 18.25
CA ALA A 14 -37.84 -9.97 19.41
C ALA A 14 -36.35 -9.93 18.99
N LEU A 15 -35.91 -10.79 18.07
CA LEU A 15 -34.57 -10.75 17.50
C LEU A 15 -34.36 -9.49 16.66
N PHE A 16 -35.37 -9.03 15.93
CA PHE A 16 -35.29 -7.78 15.15
C PHE A 16 -35.27 -6.55 16.07
N LEU A 17 -36.01 -6.56 17.18
CA LEU A 17 -35.99 -5.49 18.19
C LEU A 17 -34.67 -5.46 18.98
N LEU A 18 -34.08 -6.64 19.27
CA LEU A 18 -32.76 -6.72 19.90
C LEU A 18 -31.63 -6.24 18.95
N ALA A 19 -31.72 -6.52 17.67
CA ALA A 19 -30.78 -5.99 16.67
C ALA A 19 -30.93 -4.46 16.47
N ALA A 20 -32.13 -3.91 16.64
CA ALA A 20 -32.33 -2.44 16.57
C ALA A 20 -31.79 -1.69 17.80
N CYS A 21 -31.50 -2.39 18.92
CA CYS A 21 -30.94 -1.78 20.14
C CYS A 21 -29.38 -1.82 20.18
N SER A 22 -28.73 -2.49 19.25
CA SER A 22 -27.26 -2.52 19.15
C SER A 22 -26.73 -1.54 18.10
N SER A 23 -27.08 -0.26 18.25
CA SER A 23 -26.31 0.75 17.51
C SER A 23 -24.85 0.68 17.95
N PRO A 24 -23.90 0.60 17.02
CA PRO A 24 -22.49 0.68 17.41
C PRO A 24 -22.27 2.00 18.18
N PRO A 25 -21.36 2.01 19.16
CA PRO A 25 -21.11 3.20 19.96
C PRO A 25 -20.70 4.36 19.04
N GLU A 26 -21.25 5.55 19.34
CA GLU A 26 -20.83 6.77 18.65
C GLU A 26 -19.34 7.01 18.89
N ARG A 27 -18.61 7.30 17.83
CA ARG A 27 -17.20 7.65 17.89
C ARG A 27 -17.05 9.18 17.89
N THR A 28 -16.17 9.67 18.73
CA THR A 28 -15.76 11.07 18.69
C THR A 28 -14.57 11.19 17.72
N LEU A 29 -14.67 12.09 16.75
CA LEU A 29 -13.58 12.36 15.82
C LEU A 29 -12.36 12.88 16.58
N SER A 30 -11.21 12.21 16.42
CA SER A 30 -9.93 12.74 16.89
C SER A 30 -9.46 13.88 16.00
N LEU A 31 -9.23 15.06 16.59
CA LEU A 31 -8.68 16.21 15.88
C LEU A 31 -7.13 16.21 15.90
N GLN A 32 -6.52 15.32 16.67
CA GLN A 32 -5.07 15.20 16.75
C GLN A 32 -4.60 14.13 15.77
N ALA A 33 -3.83 14.52 14.76
CA ALA A 33 -3.25 13.59 13.81
C ALA A 33 -2.20 12.68 14.48
N PRO A 34 -2.07 11.41 14.05
CA PRO A 34 -1.08 10.48 14.57
C PRO A 34 0.35 10.97 14.44
N LEU A 35 1.20 10.53 15.38
CA LEU A 35 2.56 11.06 15.53
C LEU A 35 3.45 10.79 14.31
N TYR A 36 3.36 9.62 13.69
CA TYR A 36 4.27 9.19 12.62
C TYR A 36 3.65 9.21 11.22
N ALA A 37 2.47 9.82 11.08
CA ALA A 37 1.82 9.98 9.79
C ALA A 37 2.17 11.33 9.16
N THR A 38 2.31 11.34 7.83
CA THR A 38 2.60 12.53 7.02
C THR A 38 1.72 12.58 5.80
N LEU A 39 1.66 13.74 5.14
CA LEU A 39 1.10 13.87 3.81
C LEU A 39 2.03 13.23 2.75
N PRO A 40 1.52 12.95 1.53
CA PRO A 40 2.30 12.30 0.48
C PRO A 40 3.57 13.03 0.03
N ASN A 41 3.74 14.32 0.35
CA ASN A 41 4.99 15.05 0.08
C ASN A 41 6.17 14.63 1.00
N GLY A 42 5.87 13.95 2.12
CA GLY A 42 6.85 13.42 3.06
C GLY A 42 7.44 14.43 4.03
N PHE A 43 7.17 15.73 3.88
CA PHE A 43 7.68 16.79 4.75
C PHE A 43 6.63 17.43 5.66
N GLU A 44 5.37 17.41 5.29
CA GLU A 44 4.31 18.01 6.08
C GLU A 44 3.74 17.00 7.06
N PRO A 45 4.05 17.12 8.36
CA PRO A 45 3.43 16.28 9.36
C PRO A 45 1.94 16.62 9.45
N LEU A 46 1.10 15.60 9.66
CA LEU A 46 -0.33 15.79 9.91
C LEU A 46 -0.58 16.37 11.30
N ASN A 47 0.32 16.10 12.26
CA ASN A 47 0.24 16.65 13.61
C ASN A 47 1.10 17.91 13.73
N PRO A 48 0.52 19.11 13.93
CA PRO A 48 1.29 20.36 14.05
C PRO A 48 2.12 20.45 15.34
N THR A 49 1.85 19.61 16.34
CA THR A 49 2.69 19.50 17.55
C THR A 49 3.85 18.52 17.37
N GLN A 50 3.79 17.70 16.33
CA GLN A 50 5.03 17.08 15.86
C GLN A 50 5.98 18.23 15.58
N PRO A 51 7.16 18.16 16.14
CA PRO A 51 8.17 19.07 15.66
C PRO A 51 8.19 18.91 14.13
N SER A 52 7.86 19.97 13.40
CA SER A 52 8.40 20.20 12.06
C SER A 52 9.91 19.90 12.04
N SER A 53 10.47 19.78 13.23
CA SER A 53 11.70 19.20 13.68
C SER A 53 11.97 17.78 13.21
N MET A 54 11.01 16.94 12.84
CA MET A 54 11.41 15.65 12.26
C MET A 54 12.14 15.83 10.93
N TYR A 55 11.83 16.90 10.20
CA TYR A 55 12.54 17.25 8.97
C TYR A 55 13.34 18.56 9.13
N ALA A 56 12.91 19.52 9.90
CA ALA A 56 13.68 20.74 10.19
C ALA A 56 14.87 20.47 11.13
N ALA A 57 14.73 19.59 12.12
CA ALA A 57 15.86 19.17 12.97
C ALA A 57 16.91 18.33 12.22
N VAL A 58 16.55 17.73 11.08
CA VAL A 58 17.50 17.00 10.22
C VAL A 58 18.14 17.87 9.14
N GLY A 59 17.86 19.20 9.12
CA GLY A 59 18.54 20.15 8.25
C GLY A 59 18.01 20.17 6.80
N ALA A 60 16.69 20.10 6.61
CA ALA A 60 16.05 20.44 5.34
C ALA A 60 16.23 21.94 5.05
N VAL A 61 16.54 22.28 3.82
CA VAL A 61 16.67 23.67 3.36
C VAL A 61 15.27 24.22 3.02
N PRO A 62 14.93 25.46 3.37
CA PRO A 62 13.66 26.05 2.99
C PRO A 62 13.37 25.90 1.49
N GLY A 63 12.18 25.36 1.15
CA GLY A 63 11.76 25.10 -0.22
C GLY A 63 12.36 23.82 -0.87
N GLU A 64 13.17 23.06 -0.15
CA GLU A 64 13.67 21.76 -0.57
C GLU A 64 12.54 20.72 -0.47
N ASN A 65 12.35 19.91 -1.51
CA ASN A 65 11.42 18.80 -1.44
C ASN A 65 12.06 17.56 -0.78
N PHE A 66 11.24 16.60 -0.40
CA PHE A 66 11.68 15.39 0.29
C PHE A 66 12.76 14.60 -0.49
N ILE A 67 12.60 14.46 -1.81
CA ILE A 67 13.56 13.73 -2.65
C ILE A 67 14.92 14.41 -2.60
N ARG A 68 14.98 15.71 -2.84
CA ARG A 68 16.22 16.47 -2.87
C ARG A 68 16.92 16.50 -1.50
N TYR A 69 16.13 16.62 -0.42
CA TYR A 69 16.64 16.47 0.93
C TYR A 69 17.35 15.12 1.11
N LEU A 70 16.70 14.03 0.67
CA LEU A 70 17.24 12.70 0.86
C LEU A 70 18.47 12.44 -0.03
N GLU A 71 18.48 12.93 -1.27
CA GLU A 71 19.67 12.91 -2.16
C GLU A 71 20.87 13.55 -1.48
N ARG A 72 20.67 14.72 -0.88
CA ARG A 72 21.73 15.43 -0.15
C ARG A 72 22.23 14.62 1.05
N LYS A 73 21.35 13.92 1.76
CA LYS A 73 21.72 13.06 2.90
C LYS A 73 22.42 11.76 2.47
N ARG A 74 22.00 11.20 1.33
CA ARG A 74 22.59 9.99 0.76
C ARG A 74 23.87 10.24 -0.03
N GLY A 75 24.05 11.43 -0.59
CA GLY A 75 25.20 11.80 -1.42
C GLY A 75 25.19 11.15 -2.81
N HIS A 76 24.05 10.63 -3.26
CA HIS A 76 23.88 10.02 -4.60
C HIS A 76 22.44 10.11 -5.08
N ALA A 77 22.22 9.82 -6.37
CA ALA A 77 20.89 9.69 -6.95
C ALA A 77 20.14 8.49 -6.35
N LEU A 78 18.86 8.68 -5.98
CA LEU A 78 18.10 7.69 -5.20
C LEU A 78 17.59 6.53 -6.06
N ASN A 79 17.56 5.35 -5.46
CA ASN A 79 16.79 4.19 -5.91
C ASN A 79 15.54 4.05 -5.04
N MET A 80 14.39 4.34 -5.61
CA MET A 80 13.10 4.29 -4.92
C MET A 80 12.28 3.11 -5.41
N LEU A 81 11.61 2.40 -4.50
CA LEU A 81 10.72 1.28 -4.81
C LEU A 81 9.32 1.57 -4.30
N SER A 82 8.30 1.39 -5.15
CA SER A 82 6.90 1.36 -4.74
C SER A 82 6.26 0.02 -5.07
N LEU A 83 5.57 -0.55 -4.08
CA LEU A 83 4.91 -1.85 -4.15
C LEU A 83 3.40 -1.66 -4.01
N SER A 84 2.64 -2.05 -5.03
CA SER A 84 1.19 -1.93 -5.00
C SER A 84 0.51 -2.97 -4.11
N GLY A 85 -0.74 -2.71 -3.74
CA GLY A 85 -1.66 -3.73 -3.26
C GLY A 85 -1.97 -4.77 -4.35
N GLY A 86 -2.72 -5.81 -3.97
CA GLY A 86 -3.09 -6.89 -4.88
C GLY A 86 -3.41 -8.23 -4.18
N GLY A 87 -3.56 -8.26 -2.86
CA GLY A 87 -3.90 -9.47 -2.10
C GLY A 87 -2.91 -10.61 -2.33
N GLN A 88 -3.41 -11.81 -2.69
CA GLN A 88 -2.57 -12.98 -3.00
C GLN A 88 -1.56 -12.74 -4.13
N ASN A 89 -1.86 -11.79 -5.03
CA ASN A 89 -1.00 -11.48 -6.17
C ASN A 89 0.32 -10.81 -5.75
N GLY A 90 0.46 -10.37 -4.49
CA GLY A 90 1.74 -9.98 -3.89
C GLY A 90 2.82 -11.05 -4.03
N ALA A 91 2.43 -12.30 -4.28
CA ALA A 91 3.35 -13.37 -4.62
C ALA A 91 4.21 -13.05 -5.86
N PHE A 92 3.66 -12.35 -6.86
CA PHE A 92 4.43 -11.87 -8.01
C PHE A 92 5.54 -10.90 -7.60
N GLY A 93 5.19 -9.90 -6.79
CA GLY A 93 6.17 -8.92 -6.29
C GLY A 93 7.25 -9.55 -5.42
N ALA A 94 6.87 -10.51 -4.56
CA ALA A 94 7.82 -11.29 -3.77
C ALA A 94 8.79 -12.05 -4.68
N GLY A 95 8.27 -12.80 -5.65
CA GLY A 95 9.06 -13.54 -6.62
C GLY A 95 9.97 -12.63 -7.45
N PHE A 96 9.45 -11.48 -7.90
CA PHE A 96 10.23 -10.50 -8.65
C PHE A 96 11.41 -9.96 -7.82
N LEU A 97 11.19 -9.57 -6.56
CA LEU A 97 12.25 -9.11 -5.67
C LEU A 97 13.33 -10.16 -5.47
N VAL A 98 12.94 -11.42 -5.23
CA VAL A 98 13.87 -12.55 -5.08
C VAL A 98 14.68 -12.77 -6.37
N GLY A 99 14.03 -12.91 -7.52
CA GLY A 99 14.66 -13.11 -8.81
C GLY A 99 15.58 -11.94 -9.21
N TRP A 100 15.19 -10.72 -8.87
CA TRP A 100 15.99 -9.53 -9.13
C TRP A 100 17.30 -9.51 -8.33
N ARG A 101 17.27 -9.94 -7.05
CA ARG A 101 18.51 -10.12 -6.29
C ARG A 101 19.36 -11.27 -6.86
N GLU A 102 18.74 -12.40 -7.21
CA GLU A 102 19.45 -13.55 -7.79
C GLU A 102 20.14 -13.21 -9.12
N SER A 103 19.60 -12.26 -9.89
CA SER A 103 20.24 -11.73 -11.09
C SER A 103 21.44 -10.80 -10.81
N GLY A 104 21.67 -10.44 -9.54
CA GLY A 104 22.73 -9.51 -9.14
C GLY A 104 22.45 -8.03 -9.46
N ARG A 105 21.28 -7.70 -10.01
CA ARG A 105 20.95 -6.34 -10.49
C ARG A 105 20.06 -5.54 -9.56
N ARG A 106 19.52 -6.14 -8.49
CA ARG A 106 18.69 -5.42 -7.53
C ARG A 106 19.52 -4.40 -6.75
N PRO A 107 19.24 -3.10 -6.86
CA PRO A 107 19.95 -2.09 -6.09
C PRO A 107 19.54 -2.16 -4.62
N GLN A 108 20.36 -1.53 -3.77
CA GLN A 108 19.89 -1.15 -2.44
C GLN A 108 18.92 0.02 -2.61
N PHE A 109 17.75 -0.07 -1.97
CA PHE A 109 16.75 0.98 -2.03
C PHE A 109 16.97 2.03 -0.95
N ASP A 110 16.86 3.31 -1.32
CA ASP A 110 16.92 4.45 -0.42
C ASP A 110 15.54 4.75 0.18
N VAL A 111 14.48 4.56 -0.63
CA VAL A 111 13.09 4.69 -0.19
C VAL A 111 12.30 3.50 -0.68
N VAL A 112 11.54 2.90 0.22
CA VAL A 112 10.55 1.88 -0.13
C VAL A 112 9.19 2.36 0.35
N GLY A 113 8.19 2.32 -0.54
CA GLY A 113 6.80 2.57 -0.23
C GLY A 113 5.96 1.33 -0.53
N GLY A 114 4.95 1.06 0.29
CA GLY A 114 4.04 -0.05 0.05
C GLY A 114 2.61 0.21 0.50
N VAL A 115 1.68 -0.45 -0.16
CA VAL A 115 0.24 -0.42 0.14
C VAL A 115 -0.28 -1.86 0.17
N SER A 116 -1.14 -2.20 1.13
CA SER A 116 -1.79 -3.51 1.22
C SER A 116 -0.74 -4.64 1.24
N THR A 117 -0.85 -5.64 0.35
CA THR A 117 0.17 -6.68 0.20
C THR A 117 1.56 -6.09 -0.08
N GLY A 118 1.65 -4.96 -0.80
CA GLY A 118 2.91 -4.24 -1.01
C GLY A 118 3.51 -3.69 0.29
N ALA A 119 2.69 -3.30 1.27
CA ALA A 119 3.16 -2.90 2.59
C ALA A 119 3.77 -4.09 3.37
N LEU A 120 3.17 -5.28 3.22
CA LEU A 120 3.71 -6.52 3.81
C LEU A 120 5.07 -6.92 3.20
N LEU A 121 5.26 -6.67 1.91
CA LEU A 121 6.55 -6.87 1.21
C LEU A 121 7.61 -5.83 1.59
N ALA A 122 7.19 -4.59 1.84
CA ALA A 122 8.05 -3.42 1.86
C ALA A 122 9.15 -3.46 2.94
N THR A 123 8.85 -4.01 4.12
CA THR A 123 9.83 -4.16 5.21
C THR A 123 11.03 -5.00 4.77
N HIS A 124 10.78 -6.18 4.20
CA HIS A 124 11.82 -7.10 3.75
C HIS A 124 12.47 -6.64 2.44
N ALA A 125 11.75 -5.90 1.59
CA ALA A 125 12.31 -5.26 0.40
C ALA A 125 13.34 -4.18 0.76
N LEU A 126 13.07 -3.35 1.80
CA LEU A 126 14.03 -2.36 2.31
C LEU A 126 15.28 -3.03 2.87
N LEU A 127 15.13 -4.07 3.69
CA LEU A 127 16.23 -4.79 4.32
C LEU A 127 17.08 -5.56 3.30
N GLY A 128 16.44 -6.25 2.37
CA GLY A 128 17.00 -6.75 1.12
C GLY A 128 18.07 -7.85 1.24
N THR A 129 18.19 -8.54 2.37
CA THR A 129 19.15 -9.63 2.55
C THR A 129 18.60 -10.97 2.03
N PRO A 130 19.45 -12.00 1.83
CA PRO A 130 18.98 -13.34 1.50
C PRO A 130 17.96 -13.92 2.49
N ALA A 131 18.10 -13.60 3.77
CA ALA A 131 17.16 -14.02 4.81
C ALA A 131 15.79 -13.30 4.65
N ASP A 132 15.78 -12.03 4.25
CA ASP A 132 14.55 -11.31 3.96
C ASP A 132 13.83 -11.89 2.74
N ASP A 133 14.56 -12.28 1.70
CA ASP A 133 13.99 -12.93 0.53
C ASP A 133 13.40 -14.31 0.85
N ALA A 134 14.02 -15.06 1.74
CA ALA A 134 13.47 -16.33 2.22
C ALA A 134 12.14 -16.12 2.98
N ILE A 135 12.03 -15.04 3.76
CA ILE A 135 10.78 -14.65 4.41
C ILE A 135 9.72 -14.27 3.36
N LEU A 136 10.08 -13.50 2.34
CA LEU A 136 9.16 -13.15 1.25
C LEU A 136 8.65 -14.39 0.51
N GLU A 137 9.54 -15.35 0.19
CA GLU A 137 9.13 -16.61 -0.42
C GLU A 137 8.19 -17.39 0.51
N GLU A 138 8.51 -17.51 1.80
CA GLU A 138 7.66 -18.21 2.76
C GLU A 138 6.27 -17.58 2.87
N MET A 139 6.21 -16.25 3.05
CA MET A 139 4.96 -15.49 3.20
C MET A 139 4.03 -15.61 1.99
N TYR A 140 4.56 -15.87 0.78
CA TYR A 140 3.77 -15.83 -0.44
C TYR A 140 3.68 -17.17 -1.18
N THR A 141 4.25 -18.24 -0.62
CA THR A 141 4.18 -19.56 -1.25
C THR A 141 3.74 -20.68 -0.32
N LYS A 142 3.67 -20.40 1.01
CA LYS A 142 3.33 -21.40 2.02
C LYS A 142 2.11 -21.06 2.84
N ILE A 143 1.51 -19.89 2.63
CA ILE A 143 0.30 -19.46 3.34
C ILE A 143 -0.96 -19.85 2.57
N THR A 144 -2.05 -19.97 3.31
CA THR A 144 -3.40 -20.23 2.81
C THR A 144 -4.35 -19.13 3.27
N LYS A 145 -5.58 -19.19 2.82
CA LYS A 145 -6.65 -18.28 3.26
C LYS A 145 -6.81 -18.25 4.78
N GLU A 146 -6.68 -19.39 5.43
CA GLU A 146 -6.83 -19.57 6.87
C GLU A 146 -5.73 -18.85 7.69
N ASP A 147 -4.58 -18.59 7.09
CA ASP A 147 -3.49 -17.82 7.68
C ASP A 147 -3.73 -16.29 7.59
N ILE A 148 -4.70 -15.86 6.78
CA ILE A 148 -5.02 -14.45 6.56
C ILE A 148 -6.30 -14.04 7.27
N TYR A 149 -7.38 -14.82 7.11
CA TYR A 149 -8.67 -14.48 7.71
C TYR A 149 -9.54 -15.72 8.01
N LYS A 150 -10.54 -15.49 8.86
CA LYS A 150 -11.61 -16.45 9.17
C LYS A 150 -12.95 -15.85 8.79
N ASP A 151 -13.90 -16.73 8.44
CA ASP A 151 -15.28 -16.32 8.24
C ASP A 151 -15.91 -15.99 9.61
N ILE A 152 -16.61 -14.86 9.71
CA ILE A 152 -17.43 -14.55 10.88
C ILE A 152 -18.81 -15.18 10.72
N GLY A 153 -19.43 -15.56 11.86
CA GLY A 153 -20.77 -16.15 11.84
C GLY A 153 -21.85 -15.14 11.45
N LEU A 154 -22.95 -15.64 10.88
CA LEU A 154 -24.11 -14.83 10.51
C LEU A 154 -24.64 -13.98 11.68
N PHE A 155 -24.59 -14.51 12.90
CA PHE A 155 -25.02 -13.79 14.10
C PHE A 155 -24.18 -12.53 14.35
N SER A 156 -22.85 -12.59 14.12
CA SER A 156 -21.96 -11.42 14.25
C SER A 156 -22.33 -10.33 13.25
N ILE A 157 -22.63 -10.72 12.00
CA ILE A 157 -23.06 -9.77 10.96
C ILE A 157 -24.38 -9.09 11.35
N LEU A 158 -25.34 -9.86 11.85
CA LEU A 158 -26.64 -9.37 12.28
C LEU A 158 -26.57 -8.50 13.55
N SER A 159 -25.55 -8.71 14.38
CA SER A 159 -25.30 -7.92 15.59
C SER A 159 -24.45 -6.67 15.38
N GLY A 160 -24.21 -6.27 14.12
CA GLY A 160 -23.54 -5.01 13.79
C GLY A 160 -22.01 -5.12 13.65
N ALA A 161 -21.49 -6.27 13.18
CA ALA A 161 -20.09 -6.39 12.84
C ALA A 161 -19.70 -5.37 11.74
N ASP A 162 -18.52 -4.78 11.85
CA ASP A 162 -17.97 -3.79 10.94
C ASP A 162 -17.28 -4.38 9.71
N SER A 163 -17.27 -5.73 9.59
CA SER A 163 -16.60 -6.46 8.52
C SER A 163 -17.22 -7.83 8.27
N LEU A 164 -16.85 -8.45 7.15
CA LEU A 164 -17.31 -9.81 6.80
C LEU A 164 -16.36 -10.91 7.28
N LYS A 165 -15.13 -10.56 7.67
CA LYS A 165 -14.06 -11.50 8.06
C LYS A 165 -13.34 -11.05 9.32
N ASP A 166 -12.77 -12.01 10.05
CA ASP A 166 -11.84 -11.76 11.16
C ASP A 166 -10.40 -11.90 10.67
N THR A 167 -9.57 -10.89 10.94
CA THR A 167 -8.15 -10.81 10.55
C THR A 167 -7.19 -11.21 11.67
N SER A 168 -7.66 -11.92 12.70
CA SER A 168 -6.77 -12.42 13.75
C SER A 168 -5.63 -13.32 13.24
N PRO A 169 -5.79 -14.15 12.17
CA PRO A 169 -4.69 -14.89 11.60
C PRO A 169 -3.62 -13.98 10.98
N LEU A 170 -4.01 -12.95 10.22
CA LEU A 170 -3.08 -11.97 9.67
C LEU A 170 -2.30 -11.25 10.78
N ARG A 171 -2.94 -10.90 11.90
CA ARG A 171 -2.25 -10.37 13.08
C ARG A 171 -1.19 -11.34 13.61
N ALA A 172 -1.51 -12.62 13.69
CA ALA A 172 -0.56 -13.65 14.14
C ALA A 172 0.61 -13.80 13.14
N MET A 173 0.34 -13.73 11.85
CA MET A 173 1.37 -13.74 10.81
C MET A 173 2.29 -12.52 10.94
N LEU A 174 1.75 -11.32 11.19
CA LEU A 174 2.56 -10.13 11.44
C LEU A 174 3.43 -10.27 12.69
N VAL A 175 2.95 -10.94 13.74
CA VAL A 175 3.77 -11.24 14.93
C VAL A 175 4.95 -12.16 14.59
N LYS A 176 4.74 -13.13 13.70
CA LYS A 176 5.77 -14.09 13.26
C LYS A 176 6.87 -13.40 12.45
N TYR A 177 6.52 -12.56 11.48
CA TYR A 177 7.48 -12.02 10.50
C TYR A 177 8.01 -10.62 10.85
N VAL A 178 7.28 -9.83 11.62
CA VAL A 178 7.72 -8.52 12.11
C VAL A 178 8.12 -8.64 13.57
N THR A 179 9.37 -9.01 13.80
CA THR A 179 9.93 -9.25 15.13
C THR A 179 10.64 -7.99 15.69
N PRO A 180 10.96 -7.95 16.98
CA PRO A 180 11.80 -6.87 17.53
C PRO A 180 13.14 -6.71 16.81
N GLU A 181 13.73 -7.82 16.32
CA GLU A 181 14.96 -7.79 15.54
C GLU A 181 14.73 -7.15 14.16
N THR A 182 13.60 -7.45 13.51
CA THR A 182 13.20 -6.77 12.27
C THR A 182 13.14 -5.26 12.46
N LEU A 183 12.52 -4.78 13.56
CA LEU A 183 12.45 -3.35 13.85
C LEU A 183 13.82 -2.73 14.06
N LYS A 184 14.71 -3.39 14.79
CA LYS A 184 16.10 -2.89 14.98
C LYS A 184 16.83 -2.72 13.64
N ARG A 185 16.66 -3.67 12.73
CA ARG A 185 17.24 -3.60 11.38
C ARG A 185 16.66 -2.47 10.54
N VAL A 186 15.34 -2.23 10.62
CA VAL A 186 14.70 -1.08 9.97
C VAL A 186 15.17 0.25 10.60
N ALA A 187 15.32 0.31 11.91
CA ALA A 187 15.88 1.47 12.60
C ALA A 187 17.33 1.75 12.18
N ALA A 188 18.14 0.70 12.02
CA ALA A 188 19.52 0.85 11.52
C ALA A 188 19.55 1.36 10.06
N ALA A 189 18.64 0.88 9.20
CA ALA A 189 18.49 1.41 7.84
C ALA A 189 18.11 2.90 7.83
N TYR A 190 17.27 3.34 8.78
CA TYR A 190 16.97 4.77 8.95
C TYR A 190 18.21 5.60 9.34
N ASP A 191 19.07 5.08 10.20
CA ASP A 191 20.32 5.75 10.55
C ASP A 191 21.27 5.91 9.34
N GLU A 192 21.12 5.05 8.34
CA GLU A 192 21.75 5.17 7.01
C GLU A 192 20.99 6.10 6.05
N ASN A 193 19.96 6.82 6.49
CA ASN A 193 19.04 7.62 5.68
C ASN A 193 18.27 6.79 4.62
N ARG A 194 17.95 5.53 4.91
CA ARG A 194 17.07 4.69 4.11
C ARG A 194 15.71 4.63 4.78
N MET A 195 14.63 4.85 4.03
CA MET A 195 13.32 5.08 4.61
C MET A 195 12.26 4.14 4.08
N LEU A 196 11.36 3.73 4.99
CA LEU A 196 10.20 2.90 4.69
C LEU A 196 8.91 3.67 4.96
N PHE A 197 8.03 3.64 3.99
CA PHE A 197 6.69 4.23 4.10
C PHE A 197 5.59 3.22 3.81
N VAL A 198 4.48 3.33 4.54
CA VAL A 198 3.28 2.55 4.31
C VAL A 198 2.10 3.49 4.14
N GLY A 199 1.33 3.28 3.07
CA GLY A 199 0.12 4.04 2.79
C GLY A 199 -1.12 3.37 3.41
N THR A 200 -1.96 4.19 4.04
CA THR A 200 -3.29 3.81 4.52
C THR A 200 -4.31 4.85 4.10
N THR A 201 -5.57 4.50 4.09
CA THR A 201 -6.66 5.45 3.94
C THR A 201 -7.30 5.71 5.30
N ASN A 202 -7.21 6.96 5.77
CA ASN A 202 -8.01 7.42 6.90
C ASN A 202 -9.43 7.69 6.41
N ILE A 203 -10.41 6.87 6.86
CA ILE A 203 -11.80 7.00 6.41
C ILE A 203 -12.56 8.12 7.13
N ASP A 204 -12.11 8.55 8.31
CA ASP A 204 -12.70 9.68 9.03
C ASP A 204 -12.46 11.01 8.30
N TYR A 205 -11.30 11.13 7.61
CA TYR A 205 -10.92 12.32 6.84
C TYR A 205 -11.01 12.12 5.31
N GLY A 206 -11.21 10.90 4.83
CA GLY A 206 -11.23 10.59 3.40
C GLY A 206 -9.88 10.86 2.72
N GLN A 207 -8.76 10.67 3.40
CA GLN A 207 -7.43 11.04 2.91
C GLN A 207 -6.44 9.87 2.97
N THR A 208 -5.46 9.89 2.05
CA THR A 208 -4.28 9.00 2.14
C THR A 208 -3.32 9.54 3.19
N TRP A 209 -2.93 8.69 4.12
CA TRP A 209 -1.89 9.00 5.09
C TRP A 209 -0.70 8.07 4.89
N LEU A 210 0.50 8.65 4.90
CA LEU A 210 1.76 7.93 4.81
C LEU A 210 2.38 7.80 6.20
N TRP A 211 2.61 6.55 6.61
CA TRP A 211 3.29 6.26 7.86
C TRP A 211 4.79 6.10 7.62
N ASN A 212 5.59 6.85 8.35
CA ASN A 212 7.04 6.65 8.37
C ASN A 212 7.40 5.47 9.28
N MET A 213 7.43 4.28 8.69
CA MET A 213 7.69 3.02 9.39
C MET A 213 9.09 2.97 9.98
N SER A 214 10.05 3.66 9.36
CA SER A 214 11.43 3.74 9.86
C SER A 214 11.50 4.50 11.18
N LEU A 215 10.72 5.56 11.36
CA LEU A 215 10.63 6.29 12.62
C LEU A 215 9.88 5.51 13.69
N ILE A 216 8.81 4.81 13.34
CA ILE A 216 8.12 3.90 14.25
C ILE A 216 9.09 2.81 14.74
N ALA A 217 9.91 2.27 13.82
CA ALA A 217 10.95 1.30 14.19
C ALA A 217 12.03 1.91 15.10
N LYS A 218 12.44 3.14 14.82
CA LYS A 218 13.40 3.89 15.66
C LYS A 218 12.88 4.14 17.08
N ALA A 219 11.57 4.39 17.20
CA ALA A 219 10.88 4.51 18.49
C ALA A 219 10.68 3.16 19.20
N GLY A 220 10.89 2.04 18.52
CA GLY A 220 10.71 0.69 19.08
C GLY A 220 9.25 0.28 19.23
N ASP A 221 8.29 1.02 18.65
CA ASP A 221 6.85 0.73 18.76
C ASP A 221 6.44 -0.37 17.77
N ILE A 222 6.69 -1.60 18.17
CA ILE A 222 6.33 -2.79 17.38
C ILE A 222 4.80 -2.96 17.24
N LYS A 223 4.03 -2.52 18.23
CA LYS A 223 2.57 -2.61 18.19
C LYS A 223 1.99 -1.68 17.12
N LEU A 224 2.43 -0.43 17.13
CA LEU A 224 2.04 0.55 16.10
C LEU A 224 2.50 0.09 14.71
N TYR A 225 3.74 -0.38 14.58
CA TYR A 225 4.29 -0.88 13.32
C TYR A 225 3.39 -1.96 12.70
N ARG A 226 3.03 -2.99 13.50
CA ARG A 226 2.14 -4.07 13.05
C ARG A 226 0.72 -3.59 12.77
N ASN A 227 0.19 -2.66 13.57
CA ASN A 227 -1.15 -2.10 13.36
C ASN A 227 -1.22 -1.30 12.05
N VAL A 228 -0.18 -0.55 11.69
CA VAL A 228 -0.12 0.17 10.40
C VAL A 228 -0.09 -0.81 9.22
N LEU A 229 0.70 -1.88 9.31
CA LEU A 229 0.71 -2.92 8.27
C LEU A 229 -0.67 -3.60 8.12
N LEU A 230 -1.32 -3.92 9.25
CA LEU A 230 -2.66 -4.47 9.24
C LEU A 230 -3.69 -3.50 8.65
N ALA A 231 -3.63 -2.22 9.04
CA ALA A 231 -4.51 -1.17 8.52
C ALA A 231 -4.35 -1.03 6.99
N SER A 232 -3.10 -1.04 6.52
CA SER A 232 -2.81 -0.98 5.09
C SER A 232 -3.34 -2.19 4.30
N ALA A 233 -3.50 -3.34 4.96
CA ALA A 233 -4.05 -4.56 4.37
C ALA A 233 -5.54 -4.79 4.70
N SER A 234 -6.21 -3.83 5.35
CA SER A 234 -7.63 -3.94 5.72
C SER A 234 -8.54 -3.55 4.56
N PHE A 235 -8.77 -4.51 3.65
CA PHE A 235 -9.65 -4.33 2.49
C PHE A 235 -11.07 -3.95 2.93
N PRO A 236 -11.62 -2.79 2.49
CA PRO A 236 -12.90 -2.26 2.97
C PRO A 236 -14.05 -3.26 2.85
N ILE A 237 -14.95 -3.28 3.84
CA ILE A 237 -16.10 -4.19 3.97
C ILE A 237 -15.70 -5.63 4.28
N VAL A 238 -14.65 -6.15 3.66
CA VAL A 238 -14.22 -7.55 3.86
C VAL A 238 -13.50 -7.69 5.19
N PHE A 239 -12.52 -6.82 5.46
CA PHE A 239 -11.73 -6.82 6.69
C PHE A 239 -12.09 -5.65 7.60
N PRO A 240 -11.98 -5.83 8.93
CA PRO A 240 -12.29 -4.76 9.88
C PRO A 240 -11.33 -3.57 9.69
N PRO A 241 -11.82 -2.33 9.80
CA PRO A 241 -10.96 -1.17 9.88
C PRO A 241 -10.08 -1.25 11.15
N VAL A 242 -8.91 -0.66 11.10
CA VAL A 242 -7.99 -0.62 12.25
C VAL A 242 -8.03 0.75 12.88
N GLU A 243 -8.33 0.80 14.16
CA GLU A 243 -8.25 2.05 14.93
C GLU A 243 -6.82 2.29 15.41
N ILE A 244 -6.27 3.47 15.08
CA ILE A 244 -4.95 3.92 15.51
C ILE A 244 -5.09 5.38 15.99
N GLU A 245 -4.77 5.63 17.26
CA GLU A 245 -4.81 6.96 17.89
C GLU A 245 -6.16 7.68 17.71
N GLY A 246 -7.27 6.93 17.76
CA GLY A 246 -8.64 7.46 17.65
C GLY A 246 -9.13 7.70 16.21
N HIS A 247 -8.37 7.29 15.19
CA HIS A 247 -8.75 7.33 13.79
C HIS A 247 -9.00 5.94 13.22
N LEU A 248 -9.93 5.83 12.27
CA LEU A 248 -10.17 4.58 11.54
C LEU A 248 -9.43 4.55 10.20
N PHE A 249 -8.68 3.47 10.02
CA PHE A 249 -7.90 3.22 8.81
C PHE A 249 -8.35 1.95 8.10
N VAL A 250 -8.34 2.03 6.79
CA VAL A 250 -8.54 0.91 5.88
C VAL A 250 -7.39 0.86 4.86
N ASP A 251 -7.43 -0.13 3.98
CA ASP A 251 -6.44 -0.33 2.92
C ASP A 251 -6.14 0.97 2.16
N GLY A 252 -4.84 1.22 1.98
CA GLY A 252 -4.37 2.41 1.30
C GLY A 252 -4.84 2.49 -0.16
N ALA A 253 -5.06 1.35 -0.81
CA ALA A 253 -5.51 1.28 -2.20
C ALA A 253 -6.91 1.89 -2.42
N ALA A 254 -7.72 2.07 -1.37
CA ALA A 254 -8.97 2.82 -1.46
C ALA A 254 -8.78 4.26 -1.97
N ARG A 255 -7.59 4.85 -1.78
CA ARG A 255 -7.26 6.21 -2.23
C ARG A 255 -6.04 6.27 -3.13
N SER A 256 -5.00 5.49 -2.86
CA SER A 256 -3.77 5.44 -3.65
C SER A 256 -3.11 4.08 -3.51
N ASN A 257 -3.07 3.32 -4.58
CA ASN A 257 -2.48 1.97 -4.59
C ASN A 257 -0.95 1.96 -4.78
N LEU A 258 -0.33 3.12 -4.97
CA LEU A 258 1.12 3.32 -4.96
C LEU A 258 1.45 4.53 -4.11
N VAL A 259 2.51 4.44 -3.32
CA VAL A 259 2.95 5.54 -2.46
C VAL A 259 4.48 5.64 -2.46
N ILE A 260 4.97 6.81 -2.86
CA ILE A 260 6.35 7.24 -2.63
C ILE A 260 6.31 8.72 -2.25
N PRO A 261 6.86 9.11 -1.11
CA PRO A 261 6.95 10.50 -0.74
C PRO A 261 7.67 11.34 -1.80
N GLY A 262 7.15 12.51 -2.10
CA GLY A 262 7.77 13.47 -3.01
C GLY A 262 7.55 13.21 -4.51
N THR A 263 7.10 12.02 -4.94
CA THR A 263 6.79 11.77 -6.36
C THR A 263 5.33 12.06 -6.70
N MET A 264 4.44 12.09 -5.70
CA MET A 264 3.00 12.26 -5.89
C MET A 264 2.54 13.73 -5.78
N GLY A 265 3.45 14.65 -5.50
CA GLY A 265 3.15 16.07 -5.37
C GLY A 265 3.31 16.84 -6.66
N THR A 266 2.45 17.83 -6.88
CA THR A 266 2.50 18.78 -8.01
C THR A 266 3.47 19.94 -7.78
N GLN A 267 4.38 19.81 -6.84
CA GLN A 267 5.28 20.89 -6.47
C GLN A 267 6.38 21.09 -7.52
N ARG A 268 6.93 22.29 -7.52
CA ARG A 268 7.86 22.85 -8.52
C ARG A 268 8.93 21.84 -8.95
N PRO A 269 9.30 21.81 -10.24
CA PRO A 269 10.38 20.99 -10.72
C PRO A 269 11.65 21.23 -9.90
N ASN A 270 12.16 20.18 -9.29
CA ASN A 270 13.41 20.21 -8.53
C ASN A 270 14.35 19.20 -9.22
N PRO A 271 15.25 19.65 -10.10
CA PRO A 271 16.16 18.73 -10.76
C PRO A 271 17.02 17.99 -9.72
N PRO A 272 17.34 16.72 -9.95
CA PRO A 272 18.13 15.93 -9.03
C PRO A 272 19.53 16.52 -8.83
N LEU A 273 20.10 16.34 -7.63
CA LEU A 273 21.44 16.86 -7.30
C LEU A 273 22.56 16.05 -7.96
N TYR A 274 22.34 14.73 -8.14
CA TYR A 274 23.38 13.78 -8.54
C TYR A 274 23.08 13.09 -9.87
N GLY A 275 22.18 13.64 -10.69
CA GLY A 275 21.75 13.04 -11.96
C GLY A 275 20.50 12.16 -11.78
N PRO A 276 20.10 11.44 -12.85
CA PRO A 276 18.86 10.70 -12.83
C PRO A 276 18.90 9.54 -11.83
N GLY A 277 18.00 9.57 -10.85
CA GLY A 277 17.72 8.42 -10.00
C GLY A 277 16.68 7.50 -10.63
N ASN A 278 16.26 6.48 -9.90
CA ASN A 278 15.33 5.49 -10.38
C ASN A 278 14.10 5.38 -9.47
N LEU A 279 12.93 5.42 -10.07
CA LEU A 279 11.69 4.94 -9.45
C LEU A 279 11.34 3.58 -10.05
N TYR A 280 11.32 2.56 -9.22
CA TYR A 280 10.86 1.22 -9.55
C TYR A 280 9.46 1.01 -8.99
N LEU A 281 8.56 0.49 -9.81
CA LEU A 281 7.18 0.19 -9.46
C LEU A 281 6.92 -1.29 -9.73
N ILE A 282 6.53 -2.03 -8.70
CA ILE A 282 6.06 -3.40 -8.84
C ILE A 282 4.55 -3.39 -8.60
N ASP A 283 3.82 -3.60 -9.68
CA ASP A 283 2.37 -3.73 -9.66
C ASP A 283 1.99 -5.19 -9.44
N ASN A 284 1.41 -5.48 -8.28
CA ASN A 284 0.87 -6.79 -7.93
C ASN A 284 -0.53 -7.01 -8.54
N GLY A 285 -0.77 -6.44 -9.70
CA GLY A 285 -1.96 -6.56 -10.50
C GLY A 285 -1.63 -6.78 -11.97
N ARG A 286 -2.67 -6.92 -12.77
CA ARG A 286 -2.58 -6.84 -14.22
C ARG A 286 -2.83 -5.41 -14.66
N VAL A 287 -2.27 -5.06 -15.80
CA VAL A 287 -2.57 -3.76 -16.44
C VAL A 287 -4.03 -3.67 -16.86
N THR A 288 -4.60 -4.81 -17.29
CA THR A 288 -5.99 -4.92 -17.72
C THR A 288 -6.56 -6.24 -17.19
N GLU A 289 -7.61 -6.16 -16.39
CA GLU A 289 -8.30 -7.35 -15.92
C GLU A 289 -9.21 -7.93 -17.03
N PRO A 290 -9.24 -9.26 -17.19
CA PRO A 290 -10.11 -9.87 -18.17
C PRO A 290 -11.59 -9.70 -17.77
N PRO A 291 -12.51 -9.51 -18.75
CA PRO A 291 -13.93 -9.45 -18.47
C PRO A 291 -14.43 -10.71 -17.76
N GLN A 292 -15.25 -10.55 -16.74
CA GLN A 292 -15.85 -11.66 -16.01
C GLN A 292 -17.35 -11.47 -15.80
N ALA A 293 -18.12 -12.55 -15.87
CA ALA A 293 -19.53 -12.55 -15.52
C ALA A 293 -19.69 -12.55 -14.00
N LEU A 294 -20.25 -11.48 -13.43
CA LEU A 294 -20.43 -11.34 -12.00
C LEU A 294 -21.74 -12.01 -11.53
N VAL A 295 -21.64 -12.79 -10.45
CA VAL A 295 -22.84 -13.33 -9.77
C VAL A 295 -23.59 -12.16 -9.10
N ARG A 296 -24.92 -12.10 -9.33
CA ARG A 296 -25.79 -11.06 -8.79
C ARG A 296 -26.11 -11.29 -7.31
N ALA A 297 -25.10 -11.12 -6.44
CA ALA A 297 -25.20 -11.18 -5.00
C ALA A 297 -24.61 -9.88 -4.40
N LEU A 298 -25.29 -9.29 -3.42
CA LEU A 298 -24.94 -7.99 -2.84
C LEU A 298 -23.45 -7.91 -2.43
N GLY A 299 -22.98 -8.89 -1.67
CA GLY A 299 -21.57 -8.90 -1.21
C GLY A 299 -20.56 -9.01 -2.36
N LYS A 300 -20.86 -9.78 -3.42
CA LYS A 300 -20.02 -9.89 -4.62
C LYS A 300 -20.02 -8.59 -5.41
N ILE A 301 -21.18 -7.97 -5.59
CA ILE A 301 -21.30 -6.67 -6.28
C ILE A 301 -20.51 -5.61 -5.52
N ALA A 302 -20.69 -5.50 -4.20
CA ALA A 302 -19.97 -4.52 -3.37
C ALA A 302 -18.45 -4.72 -3.43
N ALA A 303 -17.96 -5.93 -3.21
CA ALA A 303 -16.53 -6.24 -3.26
C ALA A 303 -15.93 -5.95 -4.65
N THR A 304 -16.59 -6.36 -5.74
CA THR A 304 -16.10 -6.08 -7.09
C THR A 304 -16.13 -4.58 -7.41
N THR A 305 -17.17 -3.85 -6.98
CA THR A 305 -17.20 -2.38 -7.16
C THR A 305 -16.01 -1.71 -6.49
N ILE A 306 -15.67 -2.11 -5.26
CA ILE A 306 -14.49 -1.60 -4.56
C ILE A 306 -13.22 -1.96 -5.33
N SER A 307 -13.07 -3.20 -5.81
CA SER A 307 -11.91 -3.61 -6.60
C SER A 307 -11.73 -2.74 -7.85
N VAL A 308 -12.80 -2.44 -8.57
CA VAL A 308 -12.77 -1.55 -9.74
C VAL A 308 -12.34 -0.12 -9.35
N MET A 309 -12.83 0.39 -8.22
CA MET A 309 -12.41 1.71 -7.72
C MET A 309 -10.92 1.73 -7.32
N MET A 310 -10.43 0.64 -6.70
CA MET A 310 -9.02 0.50 -6.33
C MET A 310 -8.12 0.36 -7.56
N GLU A 311 -8.58 -0.31 -8.61
CA GLU A 311 -7.88 -0.36 -9.90
C GLU A 311 -7.78 1.04 -10.53
N GLN A 312 -8.86 1.82 -10.56
CA GLN A 312 -8.82 3.21 -11.02
C GLN A 312 -7.85 4.06 -10.18
N SER A 313 -7.80 3.83 -8.87
CA SER A 313 -6.82 4.45 -7.97
C SER A 313 -5.38 4.12 -8.40
N MET A 314 -5.12 2.86 -8.80
CA MET A 314 -3.83 2.41 -9.32
C MET A 314 -3.44 3.15 -10.59
N GLN A 315 -4.33 3.23 -11.60
CA GLN A 315 -4.08 3.94 -12.85
C GLN A 315 -3.75 5.43 -12.61
N THR A 316 -4.48 6.06 -11.69
CA THR A 316 -4.21 7.44 -11.29
C THR A 316 -2.85 7.58 -10.62
N ALA A 317 -2.49 6.67 -9.71
CA ALA A 317 -1.21 6.68 -9.01
C ALA A 317 -0.03 6.45 -9.97
N LEU A 318 -0.16 5.53 -10.93
CA LEU A 318 0.83 5.30 -12.00
C LEU A 318 1.08 6.56 -12.82
N THR A 319 0.01 7.19 -13.28
CA THR A 319 0.08 8.42 -14.07
C THR A 319 0.78 9.54 -13.29
N ARG A 320 0.39 9.75 -12.03
CA ARG A 320 1.02 10.76 -11.14
C ARG A 320 2.50 10.45 -10.91
N SER A 321 2.85 9.19 -10.64
CA SER A 321 4.23 8.78 -10.43
C SER A 321 5.09 9.01 -11.67
N TYR A 322 4.54 8.70 -12.86
CA TYR A 322 5.23 8.92 -14.12
C TYR A 322 5.53 10.42 -14.36
N PHE A 323 4.53 11.29 -14.20
CA PHE A 323 4.74 12.73 -14.30
C PHE A 323 5.68 13.25 -13.21
N GLY A 324 5.54 12.76 -11.98
CA GLY A 324 6.44 13.10 -10.88
C GLY A 324 7.91 12.77 -11.21
N THR A 325 8.17 11.59 -11.81
CA THR A 325 9.52 11.22 -12.22
C THR A 325 10.05 12.12 -13.33
N LYS A 326 9.23 12.45 -14.33
CA LYS A 326 9.63 13.36 -15.43
C LYS A 326 9.96 14.76 -14.93
N LEU A 327 9.14 15.30 -14.01
CA LEU A 327 9.37 16.62 -13.41
C LEU A 327 10.64 16.66 -12.55
N ASN A 328 10.98 15.57 -11.89
CA ASN A 328 12.12 15.49 -10.99
C ASN A 328 13.37 14.85 -11.63
N GLY A 329 13.35 14.53 -12.93
CA GLY A 329 14.50 13.96 -13.65
C GLY A 329 14.84 12.53 -13.25
N TYR A 330 13.85 11.73 -12.80
CA TYR A 330 14.01 10.32 -12.46
C TYR A 330 13.56 9.41 -13.59
N SER A 331 14.14 8.22 -13.67
CA SER A 331 13.69 7.15 -14.56
C SER A 331 12.46 6.47 -13.95
N PHE A 332 11.45 6.24 -14.79
CA PHE A 332 10.27 5.44 -14.44
C PHE A 332 10.48 4.02 -14.94
N ASN A 333 10.37 3.04 -14.04
CA ASN A 333 10.57 1.62 -14.32
C ASN A 333 9.44 0.83 -13.67
N MET A 334 8.59 0.19 -14.46
CA MET A 334 7.42 -0.54 -13.97
C MET A 334 7.42 -1.97 -14.45
N VAL A 335 6.98 -2.89 -13.58
CA VAL A 335 6.59 -4.25 -13.93
C VAL A 335 5.19 -4.56 -13.38
N SER A 336 4.48 -5.43 -14.06
CA SER A 336 3.16 -5.94 -13.68
C SER A 336 3.06 -7.42 -14.02
N ILE A 337 2.05 -8.09 -13.50
CA ILE A 337 1.82 -9.51 -13.79
C ILE A 337 1.54 -9.68 -15.28
N PRO A 338 2.30 -10.53 -15.99
CA PRO A 338 2.03 -10.82 -17.41
C PRO A 338 0.67 -11.50 -17.61
N ASP A 339 -0.02 -11.19 -18.71
CA ASP A 339 -1.33 -11.76 -19.04
C ASP A 339 -1.31 -13.29 -19.18
N SER A 340 -0.15 -13.85 -19.51
CA SER A 340 0.06 -15.30 -19.62
C SER A 340 0.04 -16.06 -18.29
N VAL A 341 0.13 -15.36 -17.16
CA VAL A 341 0.16 -15.98 -15.82
C VAL A 341 -1.27 -16.20 -15.33
N ASN A 342 -1.61 -17.45 -15.01
CA ASN A 342 -2.94 -17.75 -14.46
C ASN A 342 -2.96 -17.49 -12.94
N ILE A 343 -3.51 -16.37 -12.52
CA ILE A 343 -3.61 -15.94 -11.10
C ILE A 343 -5.05 -15.90 -10.58
N GLY A 344 -6.04 -16.29 -11.39
CA GLY A 344 -7.44 -16.10 -11.04
C GLY A 344 -7.85 -14.62 -10.95
N THR A 345 -9.11 -14.37 -10.61
CA THR A 345 -9.69 -13.01 -10.50
C THR A 345 -10.01 -12.61 -9.05
N ASP A 346 -10.00 -13.56 -8.11
CA ASP A 346 -10.26 -13.31 -6.69
C ASP A 346 -8.94 -13.11 -5.94
N VAL A 347 -8.55 -11.85 -5.74
CA VAL A 347 -7.31 -11.48 -5.04
C VAL A 347 -7.29 -11.87 -3.55
N LEU A 348 -8.45 -12.26 -2.99
CA LEU A 348 -8.59 -12.70 -1.61
C LEU A 348 -8.73 -14.24 -1.47
N ALA A 349 -8.56 -14.99 -2.55
CA ALA A 349 -8.63 -16.45 -2.52
C ALA A 349 -7.49 -17.09 -1.72
N PHE A 350 -6.31 -16.50 -1.75
CA PHE A 350 -5.06 -17.02 -1.15
C PHE A 350 -4.84 -18.50 -1.48
N ASP A 351 -4.96 -18.79 -2.79
CA ASP A 351 -4.76 -20.12 -3.35
C ASP A 351 -3.26 -20.40 -3.53
N PRO A 352 -2.68 -21.40 -2.81
CA PRO A 352 -1.24 -21.69 -2.86
C PRO A 352 -0.72 -22.01 -4.27
N VAL A 353 -1.55 -22.61 -5.14
CA VAL A 353 -1.14 -22.96 -6.51
C VAL A 353 -1.00 -21.69 -7.36
N GLN A 354 -1.99 -20.79 -7.27
CA GLN A 354 -1.95 -19.50 -7.98
C GLN A 354 -0.84 -18.61 -7.44
N MET A 355 -0.66 -18.57 -6.12
CA MET A 355 0.42 -17.80 -5.47
C MET A 355 1.80 -18.29 -5.89
N ARG A 356 2.02 -19.63 -5.95
CA ARG A 356 3.26 -20.20 -6.44
C ARG A 356 3.48 -19.85 -7.91
N ALA A 357 2.48 -19.96 -8.76
CA ALA A 357 2.59 -19.60 -10.17
C ALA A 357 2.94 -18.10 -10.36
N ALA A 358 2.32 -17.21 -9.58
CA ALA A 358 2.62 -15.78 -9.60
C ALA A 358 4.05 -15.49 -9.11
N PHE A 359 4.49 -16.15 -8.04
CA PHE A 359 5.85 -16.03 -7.50
C PHE A 359 6.90 -16.45 -8.54
N ASP A 360 6.73 -17.63 -9.12
CA ASP A 360 7.68 -18.18 -10.10
C ASP A 360 7.72 -17.31 -11.36
N ALA A 361 6.58 -16.78 -11.81
CA ALA A 361 6.52 -15.84 -12.92
C ALA A 361 7.27 -14.52 -12.63
N GLY A 362 7.08 -13.95 -11.45
CA GLY A 362 7.83 -12.76 -11.01
C GLY A 362 9.33 -13.03 -10.96
N ARG A 363 9.74 -14.15 -10.35
CA ARG A 363 11.14 -14.57 -10.26
C ARG A 363 11.80 -14.77 -11.63
N ALA A 364 11.06 -15.36 -12.58
CA ALA A 364 11.55 -15.56 -13.95
C ALA A 364 11.64 -14.23 -14.71
N LEU A 365 10.62 -13.37 -14.60
CA LEU A 365 10.61 -12.06 -15.26
C LEU A 365 11.79 -11.20 -14.80
N ALA A 366 12.10 -11.16 -13.51
CA ALA A 366 13.17 -10.37 -12.94
C ALA A 366 14.58 -10.77 -13.43
N LYS A 367 14.73 -11.97 -13.96
CA LYS A 367 16.00 -12.49 -14.52
C LYS A 367 16.20 -12.11 -15.98
N GLN A 368 15.17 -11.59 -16.66
CA GLN A 368 15.31 -11.09 -18.03
C GLN A 368 16.20 -9.84 -18.07
N ASP A 369 16.85 -9.57 -19.19
CA ASP A 369 17.80 -8.45 -19.31
C ASP A 369 17.13 -7.09 -19.08
N ASN A 370 15.93 -6.90 -19.60
CA ASN A 370 15.15 -5.67 -19.42
C ASN A 370 13.67 -5.99 -19.17
N PRO A 371 13.25 -6.25 -17.92
CA PRO A 371 11.86 -6.55 -17.60
C PRO A 371 11.00 -5.27 -17.50
N TRP A 372 11.60 -4.09 -17.55
CA TRP A 372 10.97 -2.83 -17.18
C TRP A 372 10.20 -2.17 -18.33
N LYS A 373 8.99 -1.72 -18.04
CA LYS A 373 8.23 -0.78 -18.86
C LYS A 373 8.54 0.63 -18.37
N ASN A 374 8.94 1.52 -19.27
CA ASN A 374 9.34 2.89 -18.94
C ASN A 374 8.23 3.93 -19.15
N ILE A 375 7.05 3.47 -19.51
CA ILE A 375 5.83 4.25 -19.73
C ILE A 375 4.68 3.53 -19.08
N PRO A 376 3.77 4.22 -18.37
CA PRO A 376 2.56 3.59 -17.82
C PRO A 376 1.68 3.01 -18.92
N PRO A 377 0.93 1.94 -18.65
CA PRO A 377 -0.09 1.45 -19.56
C PRO A 377 -1.11 2.56 -19.85
N ASN A 378 -1.72 2.52 -21.02
CA ASN A 378 -2.74 3.49 -21.49
C ASN A 378 -2.27 4.95 -21.63
N SER A 379 -0.98 5.23 -21.47
CA SER A 379 -0.43 6.58 -21.68
C SER A 379 -0.16 6.90 -23.17
N GLY A 380 -0.23 5.90 -24.06
CA GLY A 380 -0.10 6.09 -25.51
C GLY A 380 -1.25 6.87 -26.15
N ASP A 381 -2.40 6.96 -25.46
CA ASP A 381 -3.58 7.71 -25.91
C ASP A 381 -3.53 9.19 -25.53
N LEU A 382 -2.54 9.62 -24.74
CA LEU A 382 -2.36 11.04 -24.45
C LEU A 382 -1.78 11.75 -25.66
N PRO A 383 -2.47 12.76 -26.21
CA PRO A 383 -1.97 13.53 -27.34
C PRO A 383 -0.59 14.12 -27.00
N SER A 384 0.33 14.11 -27.95
CA SER A 384 1.72 14.62 -27.76
C SER A 384 1.78 16.07 -27.27
N TRP A 385 0.74 16.87 -27.53
CA TRP A 385 0.60 18.24 -27.02
C TRP A 385 0.27 18.30 -25.54
N ALA A 386 -0.56 17.36 -25.03
CA ALA A 386 -0.89 17.30 -23.60
C ALA A 386 0.37 16.98 -22.77
N PHE A 387 1.21 16.09 -23.29
CA PHE A 387 2.51 15.77 -22.71
C PHE A 387 3.44 17.00 -22.66
N LYS A 388 3.55 17.72 -23.79
CA LYS A 388 4.36 18.94 -23.88
C LYS A 388 3.83 20.06 -22.98
N ALA A 389 2.52 20.24 -22.88
CA ALA A 389 1.90 21.25 -22.03
C ALA A 389 2.08 20.99 -20.52
N MET A 390 2.10 19.70 -20.11
CA MET A 390 2.28 19.31 -18.70
C MET A 390 3.73 19.39 -18.24
N VAL A 391 4.70 19.27 -19.15
CA VAL A 391 6.15 19.28 -18.86
C VAL A 391 6.78 20.64 -19.19
N ALA A 392 6.06 21.54 -19.86
CA ALA A 392 6.56 22.88 -20.16
C ALA A 392 6.81 23.67 -18.86
N PRO A 393 7.97 24.33 -18.73
CA PRO A 393 8.19 25.23 -17.60
C PRO A 393 7.12 26.31 -17.59
N ALA A 394 6.62 26.64 -16.40
CA ALA A 394 5.67 27.76 -16.25
C ALA A 394 6.24 29.02 -16.91
N PRO A 395 5.44 29.78 -17.64
CA PRO A 395 5.91 31.01 -18.27
C PRO A 395 6.55 31.94 -17.23
N ALA A 396 7.71 32.46 -17.54
CA ALA A 396 8.58 33.22 -16.63
C ALA A 396 8.01 34.59 -16.18
N ASN A 397 6.76 34.91 -16.51
CA ASN A 397 6.15 36.20 -16.21
C ASN A 397 4.72 36.03 -15.65
N ALA A 398 4.60 36.00 -14.34
CA ALA A 398 3.41 36.45 -13.62
C ALA A 398 3.84 37.06 -12.27
N SER A 399 4.70 38.07 -12.35
CA SER A 399 4.91 39.04 -11.29
C SER A 399 4.52 40.41 -11.87
N GLN A 400 3.27 40.76 -11.78
CA GLN A 400 2.76 42.12 -11.67
C GLN A 400 1.65 42.14 -10.64
#